data_6596c2525dab6fd7e8e5b3ccabdf31e1
#
_entry.id   6596c2525dab6fd7e8e5b3ccabdf31e1
#
_cell.length_a   1.000
_cell.length_b   1.000
_cell.length_c   1.000
_cell.angle_alpha   90.00
_cell.angle_beta   90.00
_cell.angle_gamma   90.00
#
_symmetry.space_group_name_H-M   'P 1'
#
loop_
_entity.id
_entity.type
_entity.pdbx_description
1 polymer ?
#
loop_
_entity_poly.entity_id
_entity_poly.type
_entity_poly.pdbx_seq_one_letter_code
_entity_poly.pdbx_strand_id
1 'polypeptide(L)'
;MKLIKPYLLTAAAVLFVSCASKKEISSLKDVYKNDFYIGTALSADQIEEKDPKVDSLIRKEFNAITAENIMKSMFVHPAKDKFDFALTDKFVAYGEKNKMFIHGHTLIWHSQLAPWMSEIKDSTAMKAFMKDHITTIVSKYKGRIDSWDVVNEALNEDGTLRQSVFLSALGERYLADAFKLAAQADPKVDLYYNDYNNEEPKKREGTLNLIKKVRAAGGKVDGVGIQAHWRLDSPSLKEIEESIAAYSALGLKVAFTELDITVLPNPWDLKGADVNQNFEGSAKMNPYPKTLPDSIQNKLAQRYADIFKLFLKHKDKISRVTFWGVHDGQSWLNDWPIKGRTNYPLLFDPKLEPKKAYNSVLQLKETKE
;
A
#
# COMPACT_ATOMS: atom_id res chain seq x y z
N MET A 1 22.68 83.64 -39.53
CA MET A 1 21.56 83.13 -38.81
C MET A 1 21.49 81.59 -39.08
N LYS A 2 22.00 80.76 -38.15
CA LYS A 2 21.94 79.28 -38.26
C LYS A 2 20.83 78.78 -37.35
N LEU A 3 19.82 78.15 -37.93
CA LEU A 3 18.72 77.56 -37.25
C LEU A 3 19.16 76.18 -36.60
N ILE A 4 19.01 76.12 -35.29
CA ILE A 4 19.23 74.88 -34.51
C ILE A 4 17.89 74.15 -34.45
N LYS A 5 17.84 72.91 -34.98
CA LYS A 5 16.69 72.01 -34.82
C LYS A 5 16.81 71.29 -33.50
N PRO A 6 15.71 71.16 -32.71
CA PRO A 6 15.71 70.30 -31.49
C PRO A 6 15.46 68.83 -31.87
N TYR A 7 16.30 67.91 -31.35
CA TYR A 7 16.07 66.45 -31.37
C TYR A 7 15.19 66.09 -30.19
N LEU A 8 14.01 65.57 -30.49
CA LEU A 8 13.18 64.94 -29.52
C LEU A 8 13.75 63.50 -29.22
N LEU A 9 14.22 63.26 -27.99
CA LEU A 9 14.52 61.94 -27.50
C LEU A 9 13.23 61.32 -26.99
N THR A 10 12.72 60.31 -27.67
CA THR A 10 11.65 59.40 -27.18
C THR A 10 12.26 58.35 -26.33
N ALA A 11 12.05 58.40 -25.00
CA ALA A 11 12.39 57.34 -24.07
C ALA A 11 11.34 56.26 -24.15
N ALA A 12 11.71 55.10 -24.71
CA ALA A 12 10.88 53.92 -24.70
C ALA A 12 11.00 53.23 -23.31
N ALA A 13 9.95 53.32 -22.50
CA ALA A 13 9.85 52.57 -21.24
C ALA A 13 9.57 51.11 -21.55
N VAL A 14 10.54 50.24 -21.37
CA VAL A 14 10.38 48.78 -21.42
C VAL A 14 9.77 48.31 -20.10
N LEU A 15 8.48 48.04 -20.11
CA LEU A 15 7.79 47.39 -19.02
C LEU A 15 8.21 45.89 -18.96
N PHE A 16 9.09 45.53 -18.04
CA PHE A 16 9.35 44.16 -17.68
C PHE A 16 8.11 43.61 -16.94
N VAL A 17 7.24 42.93 -17.64
CA VAL A 17 6.21 42.09 -17.03
C VAL A 17 6.93 40.89 -16.44
N SER A 18 7.22 40.91 -15.15
CA SER A 18 7.66 39.76 -14.38
C SER A 18 6.46 38.81 -14.29
N CYS A 19 6.41 37.83 -15.17
CA CYS A 19 5.57 36.63 -14.94
C CYS A 19 6.14 35.91 -13.73
N ALA A 20 5.61 36.19 -12.54
CA ALA A 20 5.77 35.32 -11.41
C ALA A 20 5.10 34.00 -11.81
N SER A 21 5.90 33.01 -12.23
CA SER A 21 5.42 31.63 -12.38
C SER A 21 4.85 31.22 -11.04
N LYS A 22 3.54 30.93 -10.95
CA LYS A 22 2.97 30.23 -9.81
C LYS A 22 3.80 28.97 -9.66
N LYS A 23 4.56 28.84 -8.56
CA LYS A 23 5.28 27.62 -8.22
C LYS A 23 4.21 26.53 -8.19
N GLU A 24 4.23 25.64 -9.17
CA GLU A 24 3.29 24.51 -9.20
C GLU A 24 3.53 23.73 -7.93
N ILE A 25 2.47 23.47 -7.15
CA ILE A 25 2.59 22.74 -5.89
C ILE A 25 3.00 21.31 -6.29
N SER A 26 4.22 20.94 -5.94
CA SER A 26 4.77 19.63 -6.24
C SER A 26 3.91 18.53 -5.61
N SER A 27 3.64 17.45 -6.34
CA SER A 27 2.90 16.31 -5.82
C SER A 27 3.80 15.37 -5.02
N LEU A 28 3.22 14.48 -4.21
CA LEU A 28 3.98 13.47 -3.47
C LEU A 28 4.84 12.62 -4.41
N LYS A 29 4.26 12.09 -5.50
CA LYS A 29 5.02 11.27 -6.46
C LYS A 29 6.20 12.01 -7.08
N ASP A 30 6.09 13.34 -7.29
CA ASP A 30 7.15 14.13 -7.90
C ASP A 30 8.30 14.39 -6.95
N VAL A 31 8.01 14.73 -5.68
CA VAL A 31 9.06 15.01 -4.69
C VAL A 31 9.78 13.75 -4.24
N TYR A 32 9.12 12.58 -4.26
CA TYR A 32 9.71 11.29 -3.86
C TYR A 32 10.20 10.43 -5.05
N LYS A 33 10.11 10.91 -6.29
CA LYS A 33 10.42 10.14 -7.52
C LYS A 33 11.82 9.51 -7.57
N ASN A 34 12.78 10.03 -6.83
CA ASN A 34 14.16 9.54 -6.76
C ASN A 34 14.43 8.71 -5.49
N ASP A 35 13.42 8.44 -4.69
CA ASP A 35 13.55 7.74 -3.42
C ASP A 35 12.81 6.39 -3.45
N PHE A 36 11.50 6.41 -3.63
CA PHE A 36 10.62 5.23 -3.71
C PHE A 36 9.30 5.60 -4.36
N TYR A 37 8.56 4.61 -4.83
CA TYR A 37 7.21 4.84 -5.34
C TYR A 37 6.27 5.27 -4.21
N ILE A 38 5.38 6.21 -4.51
CA ILE A 38 4.25 6.60 -3.66
C ILE A 38 2.99 6.01 -4.25
N GLY A 39 2.37 5.08 -3.53
CA GLY A 39 1.22 4.33 -4.01
C GLY A 39 -0.05 4.55 -3.20
N THR A 40 -1.16 4.06 -3.75
CA THR A 40 -2.45 3.97 -3.06
C THR A 40 -3.21 2.71 -3.43
N ALA A 41 -3.98 2.17 -2.49
CA ALA A 41 -4.94 1.12 -2.78
C ALA A 41 -6.18 1.71 -3.46
N LEU A 42 -6.71 1.00 -4.47
CA LEU A 42 -7.86 1.42 -5.25
C LEU A 42 -9.05 0.47 -5.07
N SER A 43 -10.20 1.05 -4.75
CA SER A 43 -11.50 0.36 -4.77
C SER A 43 -12.01 0.15 -6.21
N ALA A 44 -13.05 -0.68 -6.37
CA ALA A 44 -13.70 -0.89 -7.67
C ALA A 44 -14.21 0.42 -8.30
N ASP A 45 -14.80 1.32 -7.51
CA ASP A 45 -15.34 2.60 -7.99
C ASP A 45 -14.23 3.52 -8.51
N GLN A 46 -13.06 3.51 -7.89
CA GLN A 46 -11.88 4.27 -8.33
C GLN A 46 -11.28 3.69 -9.61
N ILE A 47 -11.22 2.35 -9.71
CA ILE A 47 -10.77 1.65 -10.91
C ILE A 47 -11.70 1.94 -12.10
N GLU A 48 -12.99 2.10 -11.85
CA GLU A 48 -13.99 2.46 -12.86
C GLU A 48 -14.09 3.98 -13.11
N GLU A 49 -13.20 4.77 -12.52
CA GLU A 49 -13.12 6.24 -12.68
C GLU A 49 -14.48 6.95 -12.41
N LYS A 50 -15.30 6.42 -11.45
CA LYS A 50 -16.68 6.92 -11.20
C LYS A 50 -16.72 8.35 -10.65
N ASP A 51 -15.69 8.76 -9.90
CA ASP A 51 -15.53 10.12 -9.42
C ASP A 51 -14.33 10.80 -10.07
N PRO A 52 -14.53 11.74 -11.01
CA PRO A 52 -13.45 12.43 -11.72
C PRO A 52 -12.52 13.24 -10.80
N LYS A 53 -12.99 13.67 -9.61
CA LYS A 53 -12.16 14.41 -8.65
C LYS A 53 -11.20 13.48 -7.94
N VAL A 54 -11.70 12.32 -7.50
CA VAL A 54 -10.87 11.28 -6.88
C VAL A 54 -9.85 10.77 -7.89
N ASP A 55 -10.27 10.50 -9.15
CA ASP A 55 -9.36 10.08 -10.21
C ASP A 55 -8.27 11.13 -10.50
N SER A 56 -8.63 12.42 -10.55
CA SER A 56 -7.66 13.50 -10.71
C SER A 56 -6.64 13.54 -9.56
N LEU A 57 -7.09 13.33 -8.32
CA LEU A 57 -6.22 13.26 -7.14
C LEU A 57 -5.26 12.07 -7.23
N ILE A 58 -5.77 10.88 -7.58
CA ILE A 58 -4.94 9.67 -7.74
C ILE A 58 -3.84 9.93 -8.76
N ARG A 59 -4.18 10.40 -9.93
CA ARG A 59 -3.22 10.67 -11.01
C ARG A 59 -2.21 11.77 -10.66
N LYS A 60 -2.60 12.74 -9.85
CA LYS A 60 -1.73 13.82 -9.42
C LYS A 60 -0.71 13.34 -8.38
N GLU A 61 -1.13 12.60 -7.37
CA GLU A 61 -0.34 12.36 -6.16
C GLU A 61 0.42 11.03 -6.15
N PHE A 62 -0.05 10.01 -6.92
CA PHE A 62 0.47 8.65 -6.84
C PHE A 62 1.09 8.18 -8.15
N ASN A 63 2.12 7.32 -8.05
CA ASN A 63 2.77 6.64 -9.17
C ASN A 63 2.86 5.12 -8.98
N ALA A 64 2.14 4.58 -7.99
CA ALA A 64 1.95 3.15 -7.79
C ALA A 64 0.51 2.86 -7.34
N ILE A 65 -0.01 1.70 -7.69
CA ILE A 65 -1.36 1.28 -7.32
C ILE A 65 -1.38 -0.18 -6.86
N THR A 66 -2.30 -0.45 -5.91
CA THR A 66 -2.62 -1.79 -5.42
C THR A 66 -4.13 -2.00 -5.50
N ALA A 67 -4.60 -3.18 -5.89
CA ALA A 67 -6.02 -3.50 -5.88
C ALA A 67 -6.48 -3.81 -4.44
N GLU A 68 -7.38 -2.99 -3.88
CA GLU A 68 -7.86 -3.18 -2.50
C GLU A 68 -8.52 -4.55 -2.28
N ASN A 69 -9.43 -4.95 -3.18
CA ASN A 69 -10.23 -6.17 -3.02
C ASN A 69 -10.31 -7.05 -4.26
N ILE A 70 -10.37 -6.48 -5.45
CA ILE A 70 -10.80 -7.17 -6.67
C ILE A 70 -9.89 -8.32 -7.14
N MET A 71 -8.66 -8.39 -6.65
CA MET A 71 -7.72 -9.49 -6.95
C MET A 71 -7.71 -10.57 -5.86
N LYS A 72 -8.44 -10.39 -4.76
CA LYS A 72 -8.60 -11.42 -3.73
C LYS A 72 -9.37 -12.61 -4.30
N SER A 73 -9.06 -13.81 -3.83
CA SER A 73 -9.52 -15.05 -4.46
C SER A 73 -11.05 -15.15 -4.57
N MET A 74 -11.81 -14.63 -3.60
CA MET A 74 -13.28 -14.63 -3.66
C MET A 74 -13.85 -13.83 -4.84
N PHE A 75 -13.12 -12.85 -5.37
CA PHE A 75 -13.55 -12.03 -6.48
C PHE A 75 -12.99 -12.53 -7.82
N VAL A 76 -11.68 -12.80 -7.89
CA VAL A 76 -11.03 -13.17 -9.14
C VAL A 76 -11.24 -14.63 -9.54
N HIS A 77 -11.55 -15.52 -8.55
CA HIS A 77 -11.79 -16.96 -8.78
C HIS A 77 -13.01 -17.44 -7.97
N PRO A 78 -14.21 -16.88 -8.27
CA PRO A 78 -15.42 -17.07 -7.44
C PRO A 78 -15.98 -18.49 -7.44
N ALA A 79 -15.70 -19.29 -8.47
CA ALA A 79 -16.11 -20.70 -8.57
C ALA A 79 -14.99 -21.54 -9.18
N LYS A 80 -14.98 -22.84 -8.91
CA LYS A 80 -13.90 -23.79 -9.23
C LYS A 80 -13.37 -23.69 -10.67
N ASP A 81 -14.28 -23.53 -11.63
CA ASP A 81 -13.95 -23.48 -13.05
C ASP A 81 -14.21 -22.10 -13.66
N LYS A 82 -14.25 -21.06 -12.81
CA LYS A 82 -14.59 -19.71 -13.25
C LYS A 82 -13.64 -18.66 -12.68
N PHE A 83 -12.92 -17.99 -13.55
CA PHE A 83 -12.21 -16.74 -13.23
C PHE A 83 -13.04 -15.53 -13.69
N ASP A 84 -13.03 -14.46 -12.90
CA ASP A 84 -13.60 -13.17 -13.24
C ASP A 84 -12.49 -12.11 -13.28
N PHE A 85 -12.13 -11.71 -14.45
CA PHE A 85 -11.06 -10.73 -14.68
C PHE A 85 -11.59 -9.34 -15.07
N ALA A 86 -12.89 -9.12 -15.08
CA ALA A 86 -13.48 -7.88 -15.62
C ALA A 86 -12.92 -6.62 -14.91
N LEU A 87 -12.90 -6.61 -13.58
CA LEU A 87 -12.36 -5.48 -12.82
C LEU A 87 -10.83 -5.49 -12.76
N THR A 88 -10.19 -6.66 -12.71
CA THR A 88 -8.72 -6.75 -12.71
C THR A 88 -8.13 -6.32 -14.06
N ASP A 89 -8.79 -6.59 -15.18
CA ASP A 89 -8.38 -6.09 -16.49
C ASP A 89 -8.45 -4.55 -16.53
N LYS A 90 -9.51 -3.95 -15.98
CA LYS A 90 -9.63 -2.49 -15.84
C LYS A 90 -8.53 -1.89 -14.94
N PHE A 91 -8.24 -2.54 -13.81
CA PHE A 91 -7.20 -2.12 -12.89
C PHE A 91 -5.81 -2.09 -13.57
N VAL A 92 -5.44 -3.15 -14.26
CA VAL A 92 -4.17 -3.22 -14.96
C VAL A 92 -4.12 -2.18 -16.09
N ALA A 93 -5.20 -2.04 -16.87
CA ALA A 93 -5.30 -1.01 -17.92
C ALA A 93 -5.21 0.42 -17.35
N TYR A 94 -5.79 0.67 -16.17
CA TYR A 94 -5.68 1.96 -15.47
C TYR A 94 -4.22 2.28 -15.11
N GLY A 95 -3.50 1.32 -14.54
CA GLY A 95 -2.08 1.47 -14.21
C GLY A 95 -1.21 1.73 -15.44
N GLU A 96 -1.41 0.95 -16.52
CA GLU A 96 -0.70 1.12 -17.79
C GLU A 96 -0.98 2.49 -18.43
N LYS A 97 -2.27 2.89 -18.52
CA LYS A 97 -2.71 4.21 -19.04
C LYS A 97 -2.01 5.36 -18.33
N ASN A 98 -1.85 5.25 -17.00
CA ASN A 98 -1.28 6.30 -16.17
C ASN A 98 0.22 6.11 -15.88
N LYS A 99 0.86 5.08 -16.45
CA LYS A 99 2.30 4.75 -16.26
C LYS A 99 2.67 4.57 -14.79
N MET A 100 1.81 3.89 -14.04
CA MET A 100 1.98 3.59 -12.62
C MET A 100 2.60 2.23 -12.42
N PHE A 101 3.37 2.07 -11.35
CA PHE A 101 3.79 0.76 -10.84
C PHE A 101 2.55 -0.01 -10.37
N ILE A 102 2.36 -1.24 -10.87
CA ILE A 102 1.17 -2.05 -10.60
C ILE A 102 1.55 -3.20 -9.66
N HIS A 103 0.91 -3.23 -8.48
CA HIS A 103 1.09 -4.29 -7.51
C HIS A 103 -0.16 -5.16 -7.41
N GLY A 104 0.02 -6.47 -7.62
CA GLY A 104 -1.05 -7.47 -7.48
C GLY A 104 -1.18 -7.94 -6.02
N HIS A 105 -2.38 -7.85 -5.46
CA HIS A 105 -2.71 -8.25 -4.10
C HIS A 105 -4.01 -9.05 -4.10
N THR A 106 -4.00 -10.29 -3.72
CA THR A 106 -2.95 -11.22 -3.31
C THR A 106 -3.26 -12.62 -3.88
N LEU A 107 -2.23 -13.45 -4.11
CA LEU A 107 -2.46 -14.78 -4.70
C LEU A 107 -2.96 -15.81 -3.66
N ILE A 108 -2.27 -15.96 -2.53
CA ILE A 108 -2.59 -16.91 -1.47
C ILE A 108 -2.80 -16.17 -0.16
N TRP A 109 -4.01 -16.23 0.37
CA TRP A 109 -4.39 -15.64 1.65
C TRP A 109 -5.43 -16.53 2.34
N HIS A 110 -5.35 -16.67 3.66
CA HIS A 110 -6.23 -17.50 4.47
C HIS A 110 -7.65 -16.91 4.62
N SER A 111 -7.82 -15.61 4.38
CA SER A 111 -9.07 -14.88 4.51
C SER A 111 -9.68 -14.54 3.15
N GLN A 112 -10.95 -14.15 3.13
CA GLN A 112 -11.72 -13.76 1.95
C GLN A 112 -11.58 -14.77 0.78
N LEU A 113 -11.60 -16.06 1.14
CA LEU A 113 -11.62 -17.17 0.19
C LEU A 113 -13.02 -17.30 -0.42
N ALA A 114 -13.09 -17.70 -1.69
CA ALA A 114 -14.35 -18.18 -2.23
C ALA A 114 -14.81 -19.43 -1.47
N PRO A 115 -16.13 -19.60 -1.20
CA PRO A 115 -16.61 -20.69 -0.33
C PRO A 115 -16.10 -22.08 -0.74
N TRP A 116 -16.07 -22.39 -2.03
CA TRP A 116 -15.59 -23.66 -2.55
C TRP A 116 -14.12 -23.96 -2.23
N MET A 117 -13.27 -22.93 -2.07
CA MET A 117 -11.85 -23.10 -1.71
C MET A 117 -11.71 -23.56 -0.25
N SER A 118 -12.56 -23.09 0.65
CA SER A 118 -12.56 -23.46 2.06
C SER A 118 -12.96 -24.92 2.29
N GLU A 119 -13.62 -25.54 1.30
CA GLU A 119 -14.05 -26.92 1.34
C GLU A 119 -12.97 -27.93 0.89
N ILE A 120 -11.88 -27.46 0.28
CA ILE A 120 -10.79 -28.32 -0.19
C ILE A 120 -9.99 -28.85 1.01
N LYS A 121 -10.15 -30.18 1.29
CA LYS A 121 -9.46 -30.86 2.39
C LYS A 121 -8.34 -31.79 1.91
N ASP A 122 -8.45 -32.28 0.67
CA ASP A 122 -7.50 -33.19 0.07
C ASP A 122 -6.27 -32.48 -0.46
N SER A 123 -5.08 -33.05 -0.18
CA SER A 123 -3.80 -32.43 -0.54
C SER A 123 -3.56 -32.37 -2.06
N THR A 124 -4.09 -33.34 -2.82
CA THR A 124 -3.97 -33.38 -4.29
C THR A 124 -4.85 -32.30 -4.91
N ALA A 125 -6.08 -32.15 -4.41
CA ALA A 125 -7.01 -31.11 -4.84
C ALA A 125 -6.48 -29.72 -4.48
N MET A 126 -5.89 -29.53 -3.29
CA MET A 126 -5.28 -28.24 -2.89
C MET A 126 -4.07 -27.88 -3.75
N LYS A 127 -3.21 -28.83 -4.10
CA LYS A 127 -2.11 -28.60 -5.05
C LYS A 127 -2.60 -28.20 -6.43
N ALA A 128 -3.63 -28.90 -6.94
CA ALA A 128 -4.23 -28.59 -8.21
C ALA A 128 -4.84 -27.18 -8.22
N PHE A 129 -5.58 -26.83 -7.16
CA PHE A 129 -6.12 -25.49 -6.97
C PHE A 129 -5.02 -24.43 -6.98
N MET A 130 -3.99 -24.55 -6.12
CA MET A 130 -2.92 -23.56 -6.04
C MET A 130 -2.21 -23.38 -7.39
N LYS A 131 -1.95 -24.50 -8.09
CA LYS A 131 -1.33 -24.45 -9.42
C LYS A 131 -2.21 -23.70 -10.40
N ASP A 132 -3.49 -24.04 -10.50
CA ASP A 132 -4.41 -23.41 -11.44
C ASP A 132 -4.59 -21.91 -11.11
N HIS A 133 -4.90 -21.59 -9.86
CA HIS A 133 -5.14 -20.23 -9.41
C HIS A 133 -3.94 -19.32 -9.68
N ILE A 134 -2.75 -19.70 -9.21
CA ILE A 134 -1.55 -18.88 -9.33
C ILE A 134 -1.13 -18.76 -10.80
N THR A 135 -1.04 -19.88 -11.52
CA THR A 135 -0.54 -19.84 -12.91
C THR A 135 -1.48 -19.10 -13.84
N THR A 136 -2.79 -19.26 -13.67
CA THR A 136 -3.78 -18.56 -14.51
C THR A 136 -3.71 -17.05 -14.30
N ILE A 137 -3.71 -16.59 -13.03
CA ILE A 137 -3.71 -15.16 -12.73
C ILE A 137 -2.37 -14.52 -13.15
N VAL A 138 -1.25 -15.09 -12.71
CA VAL A 138 0.08 -14.50 -12.99
C VAL A 138 0.41 -14.54 -14.48
N SER A 139 0.08 -15.64 -15.19
CA SER A 139 0.31 -15.71 -16.64
C SER A 139 -0.53 -14.72 -17.43
N LYS A 140 -1.77 -14.49 -17.01
CA LYS A 140 -2.65 -13.50 -17.67
C LYS A 140 -2.04 -12.09 -17.66
N TYR A 141 -1.38 -11.72 -16.58
CA TYR A 141 -0.79 -10.38 -16.41
C TYR A 141 0.74 -10.36 -16.52
N LYS A 142 1.33 -11.41 -17.09
CA LYS A 142 2.77 -11.52 -17.29
C LYS A 142 3.35 -10.29 -17.99
N GLY A 143 4.34 -9.66 -17.35
CA GLY A 143 5.01 -8.45 -17.86
C GLY A 143 4.16 -7.18 -17.81
N ARG A 144 2.96 -7.22 -17.18
CA ARG A 144 2.05 -6.09 -17.02
C ARG A 144 1.86 -5.68 -15.56
N ILE A 145 2.10 -6.60 -14.63
CA ILE A 145 2.14 -6.36 -13.19
C ILE A 145 3.61 -6.39 -12.75
N ASP A 146 4.03 -5.40 -11.98
CA ASP A 146 5.44 -5.22 -11.59
C ASP A 146 5.82 -6.07 -10.37
N SER A 147 4.86 -6.36 -9.48
CA SER A 147 5.09 -7.19 -8.29
C SER A 147 3.81 -7.84 -7.76
N TRP A 148 3.93 -8.95 -7.02
CA TRP A 148 2.83 -9.69 -6.41
C TRP A 148 3.08 -9.95 -4.93
N ASP A 149 2.04 -9.80 -4.12
CA ASP A 149 1.96 -10.49 -2.83
C ASP A 149 1.57 -11.95 -3.10
N VAL A 150 2.58 -12.83 -3.06
CA VAL A 150 2.38 -14.26 -3.35
C VAL A 150 1.69 -14.96 -2.20
N VAL A 151 2.13 -14.69 -0.99
CA VAL A 151 1.52 -15.18 0.25
C VAL A 151 1.31 -13.99 1.19
N ASN A 152 0.08 -13.87 1.67
CA ASN A 152 -0.34 -12.85 2.60
C ASN A 152 -0.69 -13.46 3.96
N GLU A 153 -0.15 -12.88 5.05
CA GLU A 153 -0.53 -13.13 6.45
C GLU A 153 -0.45 -14.61 6.88
N ALA A 154 0.66 -15.27 6.59
CA ALA A 154 0.86 -16.67 6.96
C ALA A 154 1.29 -16.88 8.43
N LEU A 155 1.52 -15.81 9.19
CA LEU A 155 2.05 -15.87 10.55
C LEU A 155 1.06 -15.33 11.59
N ASN A 156 1.11 -15.95 12.78
CA ASN A 156 0.53 -15.43 14.00
C ASN A 156 1.45 -14.34 14.60
N GLU A 157 0.94 -13.61 15.60
CA GLU A 157 1.68 -12.54 16.28
C GLU A 157 2.97 -13.01 17.01
N ASP A 158 3.02 -14.27 17.38
CA ASP A 158 4.20 -14.90 18.01
C ASP A 158 5.24 -15.41 16.99
N GLY A 159 5.00 -15.22 15.69
CA GLY A 159 5.85 -15.66 14.59
C GLY A 159 5.68 -17.11 14.18
N THR A 160 4.75 -17.85 14.76
CA THR A 160 4.38 -19.22 14.34
C THR A 160 3.46 -19.19 13.10
N LEU A 161 3.40 -20.32 12.37
CA LEU A 161 2.52 -20.40 11.19
C LEU A 161 1.05 -20.34 11.61
N ARG A 162 0.31 -19.47 10.91
CA ARG A 162 -1.14 -19.32 11.05
C ARG A 162 -1.85 -20.55 10.49
N GLN A 163 -2.81 -21.07 11.27
CA GLN A 163 -3.65 -22.16 10.81
C GLN A 163 -4.52 -21.70 9.64
N SER A 164 -4.47 -22.46 8.55
CA SER A 164 -5.21 -22.17 7.31
C SER A 164 -5.56 -23.46 6.58
N VAL A 165 -6.45 -23.39 5.60
CA VAL A 165 -6.76 -24.53 4.71
C VAL A 165 -5.52 -25.01 3.95
N PHE A 166 -4.62 -24.10 3.60
CA PHE A 166 -3.36 -24.41 2.91
C PHE A 166 -2.40 -25.17 3.81
N LEU A 167 -2.17 -24.68 5.04
CA LEU A 167 -1.31 -25.32 6.02
C LEU A 167 -1.86 -26.70 6.39
N SER A 168 -3.17 -26.84 6.60
CA SER A 168 -3.82 -28.10 6.94
C SER A 168 -3.67 -29.15 5.83
N ALA A 169 -3.84 -28.76 4.56
CA ALA A 169 -3.82 -29.68 3.43
C ALA A 169 -2.39 -30.04 2.97
N LEU A 170 -1.43 -29.11 3.07
CA LEU A 170 -0.12 -29.22 2.43
C LEU A 170 1.07 -29.13 3.40
N GLY A 171 0.84 -28.79 4.67
CA GLY A 171 1.93 -28.43 5.58
C GLY A 171 2.67 -27.17 5.12
N GLU A 172 3.80 -26.85 5.75
CA GLU A 172 4.60 -25.63 5.46
C GLU A 172 5.04 -25.48 4.01
N ARG A 173 5.11 -26.58 3.26
CA ARG A 173 5.60 -26.56 1.86
C ARG A 173 4.73 -25.73 0.93
N TYR A 174 3.45 -25.46 1.26
CA TYR A 174 2.58 -24.63 0.43
C TYR A 174 3.18 -23.24 0.15
N LEU A 175 3.93 -22.71 1.13
CA LEU A 175 4.62 -21.41 1.00
C LEU A 175 5.61 -21.44 -0.17
N ALA A 176 6.56 -22.37 -0.15
CA ALA A 176 7.56 -22.47 -1.21
C ALA A 176 6.93 -22.84 -2.57
N ASP A 177 5.91 -23.70 -2.56
CA ASP A 177 5.22 -24.10 -3.79
C ASP A 177 4.49 -22.91 -4.42
N ALA A 178 3.87 -22.01 -3.62
CA ALA A 178 3.24 -20.79 -4.13
C ALA A 178 4.25 -19.86 -4.83
N PHE A 179 5.39 -19.59 -4.20
CA PHE A 179 6.45 -18.76 -4.79
C PHE A 179 7.06 -19.37 -6.04
N LYS A 180 7.24 -20.71 -6.09
CA LYS A 180 7.72 -21.41 -7.29
C LYS A 180 6.74 -21.29 -8.46
N LEU A 181 5.45 -21.50 -8.20
CA LEU A 181 4.41 -21.39 -9.21
C LEU A 181 4.33 -19.97 -9.79
N ALA A 182 4.38 -18.94 -8.93
CA ALA A 182 4.39 -17.56 -9.37
C ALA A 182 5.64 -17.24 -10.22
N ALA A 183 6.83 -17.65 -9.77
CA ALA A 183 8.09 -17.46 -10.51
C ALA A 183 8.12 -18.22 -11.86
N GLN A 184 7.50 -19.39 -11.94
CA GLN A 184 7.37 -20.15 -13.19
C GLN A 184 6.43 -19.46 -14.18
N ALA A 185 5.34 -18.86 -13.69
CA ALA A 185 4.37 -18.16 -14.53
C ALA A 185 4.95 -16.85 -15.07
N ASP A 186 5.62 -16.04 -14.22
CA ASP A 186 6.36 -14.86 -14.63
C ASP A 186 7.73 -14.78 -13.91
N PRO A 187 8.83 -15.17 -14.59
CA PRO A 187 10.16 -15.17 -13.99
C PRO A 187 10.72 -13.79 -13.65
N LYS A 188 10.17 -12.72 -14.25
CA LYS A 188 10.69 -11.35 -14.12
C LYS A 188 9.98 -10.53 -13.06
N VAL A 189 8.76 -10.90 -12.68
CA VAL A 189 7.97 -10.18 -11.69
C VAL A 189 8.60 -10.27 -10.29
N ASP A 190 8.56 -9.20 -9.51
CA ASP A 190 8.99 -9.22 -8.12
C ASP A 190 7.95 -9.93 -7.23
N LEU A 191 8.41 -10.85 -6.37
CA LEU A 191 7.56 -11.70 -5.53
C LEU A 191 7.75 -11.35 -4.05
N TYR A 192 6.67 -10.99 -3.38
CA TYR A 192 6.67 -10.53 -2.00
C TYR A 192 5.93 -11.50 -1.06
N TYR A 193 6.42 -11.58 0.16
CA TYR A 193 5.66 -12.01 1.32
C TYR A 193 5.12 -10.76 2.02
N ASN A 194 3.83 -10.67 2.30
CA ASN A 194 3.18 -9.51 2.93
C ASN A 194 2.51 -9.90 4.24
N ASP A 195 2.67 -9.07 5.28
CA ASP A 195 2.00 -9.31 6.57
C ASP A 195 1.86 -8.00 7.37
N TYR A 196 0.92 -7.96 8.31
CA TYR A 196 0.82 -6.90 9.32
C TYR A 196 1.67 -7.25 10.55
N ASN A 197 2.05 -6.25 11.34
CA ASN A 197 2.85 -6.39 12.56
C ASN A 197 4.18 -7.16 12.37
N ASN A 198 4.62 -7.41 11.15
CA ASN A 198 5.90 -8.07 10.90
C ASN A 198 7.11 -7.13 11.14
N GLU A 199 6.87 -5.90 11.57
CA GLU A 199 7.85 -5.03 12.21
C GLU A 199 8.03 -5.33 13.70
N GLU A 200 7.11 -6.02 14.36
CA GLU A 200 7.25 -6.44 15.75
C GLU A 200 8.29 -7.58 15.90
N PRO A 201 9.10 -7.58 16.97
CA PRO A 201 10.28 -8.46 17.06
C PRO A 201 10.00 -9.94 16.81
N LYS A 202 8.97 -10.51 17.42
CA LYS A 202 8.65 -11.95 17.27
C LYS A 202 8.17 -12.30 15.87
N LYS A 203 7.25 -11.49 15.33
CA LYS A 203 6.70 -11.73 13.99
C LYS A 203 7.73 -11.44 12.91
N ARG A 204 8.61 -10.44 13.11
CA ARG A 204 9.78 -10.18 12.28
C ARG A 204 10.71 -11.39 12.22
N GLU A 205 11.03 -12.01 13.37
CA GLU A 205 11.85 -13.23 13.40
C GLU A 205 11.17 -14.38 12.66
N GLY A 206 9.86 -14.58 12.89
CA GLY A 206 9.05 -15.57 12.16
C GLY A 206 9.09 -15.34 10.66
N THR A 207 8.95 -14.08 10.21
CA THR A 207 9.01 -13.68 8.78
C THR A 207 10.39 -13.98 8.18
N LEU A 208 11.49 -13.65 8.88
CA LEU A 208 12.84 -13.95 8.42
C LEU A 208 13.05 -15.47 8.28
N ASN A 209 12.57 -16.26 9.23
CA ASN A 209 12.67 -17.72 9.21
C ASN A 209 11.83 -18.33 8.09
N LEU A 210 10.59 -17.82 7.88
CA LEU A 210 9.72 -18.23 6.77
C LEU A 210 10.41 -18.01 5.42
N ILE A 211 10.93 -16.81 5.19
CA ILE A 211 11.60 -16.45 3.92
C ILE A 211 12.84 -17.31 3.69
N LYS A 212 13.67 -17.54 4.72
CA LYS A 212 14.83 -18.44 4.61
C LYS A 212 14.41 -19.86 4.21
N LYS A 213 13.36 -20.42 4.84
CA LYS A 213 12.81 -21.74 4.50
C LYS A 213 12.28 -21.79 3.07
N VAL A 214 11.52 -20.77 2.64
CA VAL A 214 11.01 -20.69 1.27
C VAL A 214 12.14 -20.67 0.25
N ARG A 215 13.18 -19.85 0.47
CA ARG A 215 14.35 -19.79 -0.40
C ARG A 215 15.15 -21.10 -0.40
N ALA A 216 15.37 -21.72 0.76
CA ALA A 216 16.04 -23.01 0.86
C ALA A 216 15.30 -24.12 0.11
N ALA A 217 13.97 -24.05 0.04
CA ALA A 217 13.14 -24.95 -0.76
C ALA A 217 13.04 -24.56 -2.25
N GLY A 218 13.79 -23.54 -2.71
CA GLY A 218 13.87 -23.10 -4.11
C GLY A 218 12.79 -22.09 -4.52
N GLY A 219 12.05 -21.48 -3.59
CA GLY A 219 11.13 -20.38 -3.86
C GLY A 219 11.89 -19.05 -4.08
N LYS A 220 11.50 -18.28 -5.09
CA LYS A 220 11.99 -16.94 -5.34
C LYS A 220 11.25 -15.97 -4.42
N VAL A 221 11.95 -15.22 -3.57
CA VAL A 221 11.38 -14.13 -2.76
C VAL A 221 12.25 -12.91 -2.96
N ASP A 222 11.69 -11.87 -3.57
CA ASP A 222 12.42 -10.63 -3.91
C ASP A 222 12.22 -9.56 -2.85
N GLY A 223 11.10 -9.57 -2.15
CA GLY A 223 10.79 -8.55 -1.17
C GLY A 223 9.88 -9.01 -0.04
N VAL A 224 9.73 -8.12 0.92
CA VAL A 224 8.81 -8.21 2.04
C VAL A 224 7.93 -6.98 2.09
N GLY A 225 6.63 -7.19 2.25
CA GLY A 225 5.64 -6.16 2.55
C GLY A 225 5.42 -6.06 4.06
N ILE A 226 5.51 -4.84 4.57
CA ILE A 226 5.05 -4.44 5.90
C ILE A 226 3.75 -3.69 5.65
N GLN A 227 2.60 -4.25 6.07
CA GLN A 227 1.30 -3.62 5.79
C GLN A 227 1.22 -2.22 6.39
N ALA A 228 1.75 -2.02 7.58
CA ALA A 228 1.83 -0.71 8.25
C ALA A 228 0.44 -0.13 8.62
N HIS A 229 -0.48 -0.97 9.10
CA HIS A 229 -1.70 -0.54 9.77
C HIS A 229 -1.37 -0.08 11.19
N TRP A 230 -0.93 1.15 11.32
CA TRP A 230 -0.29 1.65 12.52
C TRP A 230 -1.18 2.55 13.37
N ARG A 231 -0.62 2.98 14.49
CA ARG A 231 -1.23 3.91 15.45
C ARG A 231 -0.36 5.14 15.62
N LEU A 232 -0.88 6.15 16.30
CA LEU A 232 -0.13 7.37 16.61
C LEU A 232 1.14 7.10 17.42
N ASP A 233 1.12 6.06 18.26
CA ASP A 233 2.15 5.75 19.25
C ASP A 233 2.87 4.41 19.03
N SER A 234 2.41 3.60 18.07
CA SER A 234 3.01 2.29 17.76
C SER A 234 2.94 1.96 16.28
N PRO A 235 3.87 1.12 15.76
CA PRO A 235 5.12 0.69 16.42
C PRO A 235 6.08 1.85 16.67
N SER A 236 7.13 1.65 17.46
CA SER A 236 8.19 2.65 17.63
C SER A 236 9.00 2.82 16.34
N LEU A 237 9.59 4.00 16.13
CA LEU A 237 10.50 4.21 14.98
C LEU A 237 11.67 3.24 14.97
N LYS A 238 12.14 2.82 16.17
CA LYS A 238 13.20 1.81 16.32
C LYS A 238 12.78 0.45 15.77
N GLU A 239 11.59 -0.03 16.08
CA GLU A 239 11.07 -1.31 15.56
C GLU A 239 10.95 -1.28 14.04
N ILE A 240 10.46 -0.17 13.48
CA ILE A 240 10.38 0.03 12.02
C ILE A 240 11.80 -0.02 11.42
N GLU A 241 12.76 0.70 11.99
CA GLU A 241 14.13 0.76 11.51
C GLU A 241 14.84 -0.60 11.56
N GLU A 242 14.70 -1.31 12.69
CA GLU A 242 15.24 -2.66 12.85
C GLU A 242 14.67 -3.63 11.83
N SER A 243 13.40 -3.48 11.44
CA SER A 243 12.77 -4.33 10.43
C SER A 243 13.29 -4.04 9.04
N ILE A 244 13.42 -2.77 8.67
CA ILE A 244 14.05 -2.38 7.39
C ILE A 244 15.46 -2.97 7.31
N ALA A 245 16.27 -2.84 8.39
CA ALA A 245 17.62 -3.37 8.44
C ALA A 245 17.64 -4.91 8.34
N ALA A 246 16.80 -5.60 9.10
CA ALA A 246 16.76 -7.06 9.14
C ALA A 246 16.36 -7.68 7.79
N TYR A 247 15.34 -7.14 7.15
CA TYR A 247 14.86 -7.63 5.84
C TYR A 247 15.87 -7.32 4.72
N SER A 248 16.41 -6.10 4.70
CA SER A 248 17.42 -5.73 3.70
C SER A 248 18.74 -6.50 3.87
N ALA A 249 19.10 -6.94 5.08
CA ALA A 249 20.24 -7.81 5.31
C ALA A 249 20.12 -9.20 4.65
N LEU A 250 18.88 -9.64 4.35
CA LEU A 250 18.62 -10.83 3.52
C LEU A 250 18.61 -10.52 2.01
N GLY A 251 18.96 -9.31 1.60
CA GLY A 251 18.89 -8.87 0.20
C GLY A 251 17.46 -8.72 -0.31
N LEU A 252 16.49 -8.44 0.57
CA LEU A 252 15.09 -8.20 0.21
C LEU A 252 14.84 -6.71 -0.04
N LYS A 253 13.99 -6.42 -1.02
CA LYS A 253 13.32 -5.12 -1.13
C LYS A 253 12.30 -5.00 0.01
N VAL A 254 12.23 -3.85 0.66
CA VAL A 254 11.21 -3.57 1.66
C VAL A 254 10.13 -2.69 1.04
N ALA A 255 8.88 -3.02 1.25
CA ALA A 255 7.74 -2.19 0.87
C ALA A 255 6.83 -1.95 2.08
N PHE A 256 6.33 -0.71 2.23
CA PHE A 256 5.22 -0.41 3.12
C PHE A 256 3.96 -0.45 2.27
N THR A 257 3.15 -1.50 2.46
CA THR A 257 2.18 -1.92 1.44
C THR A 257 0.77 -1.37 1.65
N GLU A 258 0.42 -1.01 2.90
CA GLU A 258 -0.95 -0.69 3.29
C GLU A 258 -1.01 0.43 4.35
N LEU A 259 -0.08 1.39 4.25
CA LEU A 259 0.11 2.42 5.29
C LEU A 259 -1.17 3.20 5.57
N ASP A 260 -1.63 3.10 6.78
CA ASP A 260 -2.61 3.97 7.41
C ASP A 260 -2.29 4.13 8.91
N ILE A 261 -2.71 5.25 9.50
CA ILE A 261 -2.43 5.53 10.92
C ILE A 261 -3.73 5.89 11.63
N THR A 262 -4.32 4.90 12.33
CA THR A 262 -5.54 5.17 13.09
C THR A 262 -5.31 6.18 14.21
N VAL A 263 -6.27 7.12 14.33
CA VAL A 263 -6.32 8.10 15.44
C VAL A 263 -7.34 7.69 16.50
N LEU A 264 -8.07 6.60 16.26
CA LEU A 264 -9.10 6.11 17.17
C LEU A 264 -8.54 5.05 18.12
N PRO A 265 -9.10 4.92 19.33
CA PRO A 265 -8.79 3.81 20.20
C PRO A 265 -9.22 2.48 19.59
N ASN A 266 -8.44 1.44 19.87
CA ASN A 266 -8.77 0.07 19.49
C ASN A 266 -9.30 -0.71 20.71
N PRO A 267 -10.15 -1.72 20.51
CA PRO A 267 -10.50 -2.66 21.56
C PRO A 267 -9.23 -3.27 22.20
N TRP A 268 -9.25 -3.47 23.52
CA TRP A 268 -8.08 -3.95 24.26
C TRP A 268 -7.63 -5.36 23.89
N ASP A 269 -8.58 -6.17 23.36
CA ASP A 269 -8.38 -7.55 22.94
C ASP A 269 -8.25 -7.72 21.42
N LEU A 270 -8.14 -6.59 20.67
CA LEU A 270 -7.88 -6.61 19.23
C LEU A 270 -6.51 -7.24 18.95
N LYS A 271 -6.50 -8.26 18.09
CA LYS A 271 -5.28 -8.96 17.68
C LYS A 271 -4.88 -8.56 16.27
N GLY A 272 -3.83 -7.74 16.17
CA GLY A 272 -3.29 -7.30 14.89
C GLY A 272 -4.33 -6.63 13.99
N ALA A 273 -4.19 -6.79 12.69
CA ALA A 273 -5.11 -6.30 11.67
C ALA A 273 -5.96 -7.43 11.02
N ASP A 274 -6.23 -8.52 11.76
CA ASP A 274 -7.06 -9.61 11.25
C ASP A 274 -8.49 -9.12 10.97
N VAL A 275 -8.85 -9.09 9.69
CA VAL A 275 -10.12 -8.57 9.17
C VAL A 275 -11.36 -9.35 9.62
N ASN A 276 -11.21 -10.53 10.20
CA ASN A 276 -12.31 -11.33 10.71
C ASN A 276 -12.79 -10.91 12.11
N GLN A 277 -12.08 -9.99 12.77
CA GLN A 277 -12.46 -9.46 14.07
C GLN A 277 -13.53 -8.37 13.91
N ASN A 278 -14.54 -8.40 14.79
CA ASN A 278 -15.60 -7.39 14.84
C ASN A 278 -16.00 -7.17 16.31
N PHE A 279 -16.09 -5.91 16.73
CA PHE A 279 -16.37 -5.51 18.10
C PHE A 279 -17.57 -4.56 18.16
N GLU A 280 -18.26 -4.54 19.29
CA GLU A 280 -19.31 -3.57 19.55
C GLU A 280 -18.73 -2.16 19.71
N GLY A 281 -19.42 -1.20 19.11
CA GLY A 281 -19.06 0.21 19.18
C GLY A 281 -19.55 0.88 20.47
N SER A 282 -18.84 1.94 20.86
CA SER A 282 -19.28 2.86 21.91
C SER A 282 -18.82 4.28 21.60
N ALA A 283 -19.40 5.28 22.25
CA ALA A 283 -18.97 6.67 22.09
C ALA A 283 -17.47 6.87 22.42
N LYS A 284 -16.92 6.08 23.36
CA LYS A 284 -15.51 6.11 23.70
C LYS A 284 -14.62 5.59 22.56
N MET A 285 -15.14 4.68 21.73
CA MET A 285 -14.42 4.10 20.59
C MET A 285 -14.55 4.93 19.30
N ASN A 286 -15.39 5.99 19.32
CA ASN A 286 -15.53 6.96 18.23
C ASN A 286 -15.53 8.39 18.79
N PRO A 287 -14.43 8.86 19.40
CA PRO A 287 -14.39 10.14 20.11
C PRO A 287 -14.46 11.37 19.19
N TYR A 288 -14.28 11.20 17.88
CA TYR A 288 -14.20 12.29 16.90
C TYR A 288 -15.20 12.11 15.74
N PRO A 289 -16.52 11.94 16.00
CA PRO A 289 -17.48 11.55 14.95
C PRO A 289 -17.74 12.64 13.91
N LYS A 290 -17.40 13.90 14.19
CA LYS A 290 -17.66 15.04 13.29
C LYS A 290 -16.38 15.70 12.78
N THR A 291 -15.38 15.87 13.63
CA THR A 291 -14.17 16.63 13.31
C THR A 291 -13.02 16.15 14.16
N LEU A 292 -11.87 15.98 13.56
CA LEU A 292 -10.62 15.65 14.27
C LEU A 292 -10.07 16.91 14.94
N PRO A 293 -9.86 16.92 16.28
CA PRO A 293 -9.26 18.06 16.98
C PRO A 293 -7.87 18.42 16.44
N ASP A 294 -7.55 19.71 16.41
CA ASP A 294 -6.25 20.21 15.93
C ASP A 294 -5.06 19.58 16.63
N SER A 295 -5.17 19.31 17.93
CA SER A 295 -4.12 18.63 18.69
C SER A 295 -3.83 17.22 18.17
N ILE A 296 -4.86 16.49 17.76
CA ILE A 296 -4.71 15.14 17.20
C ILE A 296 -4.22 15.22 15.75
N GLN A 297 -4.72 16.20 14.95
CA GLN A 297 -4.18 16.45 13.61
C GLN A 297 -2.69 16.75 13.63
N ASN A 298 -2.22 17.54 14.60
CA ASN A 298 -0.79 17.83 14.76
C ASN A 298 0.01 16.58 15.16
N LYS A 299 -0.52 15.72 16.04
CA LYS A 299 0.11 14.43 16.39
C LYS A 299 0.21 13.52 15.18
N LEU A 300 -0.85 13.40 14.39
CA LEU A 300 -0.85 12.60 13.17
C LEU A 300 0.17 13.14 12.15
N ALA A 301 0.21 14.45 11.95
CA ALA A 301 1.16 15.10 11.06
C ALA A 301 2.61 14.86 11.48
N GLN A 302 2.90 14.98 12.80
CA GLN A 302 4.22 14.70 13.34
C GLN A 302 4.60 13.22 13.18
N ARG A 303 3.65 12.29 13.43
CA ARG A 303 3.87 10.86 13.28
C ARG A 303 4.24 10.50 11.83
N TYR A 304 3.49 11.00 10.83
CA TYR A 304 3.81 10.82 9.42
C TYR A 304 5.17 11.43 9.06
N ALA A 305 5.48 12.63 9.54
CA ALA A 305 6.76 13.27 9.29
C ALA A 305 7.93 12.45 9.83
N ASP A 306 7.83 11.90 11.05
CA ASP A 306 8.88 11.11 11.66
C ASP A 306 9.09 9.77 10.95
N ILE A 307 8.01 9.11 10.54
CA ILE A 307 8.05 7.89 9.72
C ILE A 307 8.71 8.17 8.37
N PHE A 308 8.30 9.22 7.65
CA PHE A 308 8.88 9.53 6.34
C PHE A 308 10.33 10.02 6.42
N LYS A 309 10.75 10.67 7.51
CA LYS A 309 12.18 10.94 7.77
C LYS A 309 12.98 9.65 7.88
N LEU A 310 12.42 8.64 8.58
CA LEU A 310 13.03 7.33 8.68
C LEU A 310 13.07 6.63 7.32
N PHE A 311 12.02 6.68 6.54
CA PHE A 311 11.99 6.12 5.18
C PHE A 311 13.04 6.76 4.28
N LEU A 312 13.18 8.08 4.32
CA LEU A 312 14.22 8.79 3.57
C LEU A 312 15.64 8.42 3.99
N LYS A 313 15.86 8.13 5.29
CA LYS A 313 17.14 7.61 5.79
C LYS A 313 17.51 6.26 5.18
N HIS A 314 16.52 5.43 4.84
CA HIS A 314 16.67 4.08 4.30
C HIS A 314 16.11 3.92 2.87
N LYS A 315 16.05 5.01 2.10
CA LYS A 315 15.42 5.04 0.78
C LYS A 315 15.99 4.05 -0.23
N ASP A 316 17.26 3.66 -0.08
CA ASP A 316 17.94 2.67 -0.90
C ASP A 316 17.48 1.22 -0.62
N LYS A 317 16.73 0.98 0.45
CA LYS A 317 16.16 -0.31 0.86
C LYS A 317 14.65 -0.39 0.57
N ILE A 318 13.99 0.76 0.46
CA ILE A 318 12.54 0.85 0.34
C ILE A 318 12.16 0.98 -1.13
N SER A 319 11.34 0.06 -1.63
CA SER A 319 10.87 0.07 -3.02
C SER A 319 9.65 0.97 -3.21
N ARG A 320 8.71 0.94 -2.27
CA ARG A 320 7.48 1.73 -2.33
C ARG A 320 6.87 1.96 -0.95
N VAL A 321 6.05 3.00 -0.86
CA VAL A 321 5.15 3.31 0.26
C VAL A 321 3.75 3.49 -0.31
N THR A 322 2.84 2.57 0.01
CA THR A 322 1.46 2.55 -0.49
C THR A 322 0.51 2.84 0.66
N PHE A 323 -0.32 3.86 0.51
CA PHE A 323 -1.40 4.17 1.46
C PHE A 323 -2.60 3.26 1.21
N TRP A 324 -3.25 2.78 2.29
CA TRP A 324 -4.40 1.88 2.14
C TRP A 324 -5.70 2.67 1.95
N GLY A 325 -5.76 3.36 0.83
CA GLY A 325 -6.86 4.21 0.38
C GLY A 325 -6.42 5.61 -0.02
N VAL A 326 -7.31 6.30 -0.73
CA VAL A 326 -7.03 7.63 -1.30
C VAL A 326 -7.34 8.74 -0.30
N HIS A 327 -8.45 8.63 0.44
CA HIS A 327 -8.91 9.65 1.40
C HIS A 327 -9.69 9.04 2.57
N ASP A 328 -9.77 9.75 3.68
CA ASP A 328 -10.38 9.29 4.93
C ASP A 328 -11.82 8.79 4.79
N GLY A 329 -12.60 9.37 3.88
CA GLY A 329 -14.02 9.01 3.68
C GLY A 329 -14.24 7.58 3.15
N GLN A 330 -13.22 6.95 2.59
CA GLN A 330 -13.26 5.59 2.05
C GLN A 330 -12.33 4.63 2.80
N SER A 331 -11.78 5.04 3.94
CA SER A 331 -10.92 4.17 4.72
C SER A 331 -11.70 2.99 5.30
N TRP A 332 -11.18 1.77 5.14
CA TRP A 332 -11.72 0.55 5.76
C TRP A 332 -11.81 0.65 7.29
N LEU A 333 -10.96 1.46 7.91
CA LEU A 333 -10.94 1.72 9.35
C LEU A 333 -12.19 2.46 9.87
N ASN A 334 -13.05 2.95 8.99
CA ASN A 334 -14.35 3.47 9.37
C ASN A 334 -15.33 2.36 9.80
N ASP A 335 -15.13 1.15 9.26
CA ASP A 335 -16.00 0.00 9.50
C ASP A 335 -15.29 -1.18 10.17
N TRP A 336 -13.99 -1.08 10.41
CA TRP A 336 -13.18 -2.08 11.09
C TRP A 336 -12.30 -1.43 12.18
N PRO A 337 -12.07 -2.10 13.33
CA PRO A 337 -12.70 -3.34 13.80
C PRO A 337 -14.09 -3.11 14.39
N ILE A 338 -14.59 -1.88 14.34
CA ILE A 338 -15.93 -1.47 14.81
C ILE A 338 -16.60 -0.71 13.68
N LYS A 339 -17.78 -1.15 13.28
CA LYS A 339 -18.55 -0.58 12.18
C LYS A 339 -19.09 0.83 12.50
N GLY A 340 -19.07 1.71 11.50
CA GLY A 340 -19.71 3.03 11.56
C GLY A 340 -18.94 4.07 12.38
N ARG A 341 -17.61 3.93 12.53
CA ARG A 341 -16.74 4.96 13.12
C ARG A 341 -16.35 6.00 12.07
N THR A 342 -15.83 7.13 12.53
CA THR A 342 -15.20 8.14 11.69
C THR A 342 -13.71 8.20 12.00
N ASN A 343 -12.88 7.62 11.16
CA ASN A 343 -11.43 7.62 11.32
C ASN A 343 -10.77 8.63 10.35
N TYR A 344 -9.53 8.99 10.63
CA TYR A 344 -8.81 10.01 9.86
C TYR A 344 -7.36 9.55 9.57
N PRO A 345 -7.17 8.34 9.00
CA PRO A 345 -5.85 7.71 8.96
C PRO A 345 -4.95 8.17 7.81
N LEU A 346 -5.53 8.78 6.76
CA LEU A 346 -4.85 9.06 5.50
C LEU A 346 -4.40 10.53 5.38
N LEU A 347 -3.82 10.87 4.23
CA LEU A 347 -3.26 12.22 3.98
C LEU A 347 -4.30 13.22 3.46
N PHE A 348 -5.42 12.73 2.90
CA PHE A 348 -6.50 13.55 2.38
C PHE A 348 -7.79 13.33 3.18
N ASP A 349 -8.54 14.41 3.38
CA ASP A 349 -9.82 14.37 4.06
C ASP A 349 -10.96 13.85 3.13
N PRO A 350 -12.20 13.65 3.63
CA PRO A 350 -13.33 13.23 2.79
C PRO A 350 -13.73 14.20 1.68
N LYS A 351 -13.24 15.44 1.70
CA LYS A 351 -13.44 16.45 0.65
C LYS A 351 -12.30 16.50 -0.35
N LEU A 352 -11.33 15.56 -0.22
CA LEU A 352 -10.11 15.48 -1.03
C LEU A 352 -9.12 16.61 -0.76
N GLU A 353 -9.27 17.33 0.35
CA GLU A 353 -8.35 18.39 0.73
C GLU A 353 -7.13 17.81 1.47
N PRO A 354 -5.92 18.35 1.23
CA PRO A 354 -4.72 17.88 1.91
C PRO A 354 -4.75 18.22 3.40
N LYS A 355 -4.49 17.24 4.25
CA LYS A 355 -4.41 17.40 5.69
C LYS A 355 -3.05 17.93 6.13
N LYS A 356 -2.91 18.32 7.41
CA LYS A 356 -1.62 18.70 8.00
C LYS A 356 -0.55 17.61 7.80
N ALA A 357 -0.96 16.33 7.84
CA ALA A 357 -0.08 15.19 7.60
C ALA A 357 0.50 15.18 6.18
N TYR A 358 -0.31 15.49 5.15
CA TYR A 358 0.17 15.64 3.78
C TYR A 358 1.26 16.72 3.69
N ASN A 359 0.97 17.91 4.22
CA ASN A 359 1.92 19.02 4.17
C ASN A 359 3.23 18.69 4.89
N SER A 360 3.16 17.99 6.04
CA SER A 360 4.35 17.58 6.80
C SER A 360 5.23 16.60 6.01
N VAL A 361 4.62 15.67 5.27
CA VAL A 361 5.36 14.72 4.41
C VAL A 361 5.97 15.43 3.20
N LEU A 362 5.21 16.32 2.54
CA LEU A 362 5.67 17.05 1.37
C LEU A 362 6.88 17.95 1.71
N GLN A 363 6.80 18.71 2.80
CA GLN A 363 7.83 19.65 3.26
C GLN A 363 9.18 19.00 3.57
N LEU A 364 9.23 17.70 3.89
CA LEU A 364 10.50 17.00 4.12
C LEU A 364 11.44 17.01 2.91
N LYS A 365 10.90 17.24 1.71
CA LYS A 365 11.66 17.29 0.46
C LYS A 365 11.87 18.71 -0.05
N GLU A 366 11.00 19.66 0.32
CA GLU A 366 11.07 21.05 -0.13
C GLU A 366 12.10 21.89 0.64
N THR A 367 12.48 21.49 1.87
CA THR A 367 13.41 22.20 2.76
C THR A 367 14.90 21.94 2.49
N LYS A 368 15.25 21.27 1.37
CA LYS A 368 16.65 20.92 1.01
C LYS A 368 17.21 21.71 -0.18
N GLU A 369 16.68 22.92 -0.46
CA GLU A 369 17.34 23.88 -1.35
C GLU A 369 18.10 24.95 -0.59
#